data_c959475da2b9684bb2c02c2050c64419
#
_entry.id   c959475da2b9684bb2c02c2050c64419
#
_cell.length_a   1.000
_cell.length_b   1.000
_cell.length_c   1.000
_cell.angle_alpha   90.00
_cell.angle_beta   90.00
_cell.angle_gamma   90.00
#
_symmetry.space_group_name_H-M   'P 1'
#
loop_
_entity.id
_entity.type
_entity.pdbx_description
1 polymer ?
#
loop_
_entity_poly.entity_id
_entity_poly.type
_entity_poly.pdbx_seq_one_letter_code
_entity_poly.pdbx_strand_id
1 'polypeptide(L)'
;MNRQSIVPAQFSDAFSITAENLTCAEICQLSLSFNTWLKTRFTLEDTAELIAARANFVDNILTKLWCQHQLDEYQISLIAVGGYGRAELHPHSDVDILLLTQDKI
;
A
#
# COMPACT_ATOMS: atom_id res chain seq x y z
N MET A 1 -22.45 -6.26 10.70
CA MET A 1 -21.90 -7.50 10.19
C MET A 1 -20.53 -7.23 9.54
N ASN A 2 -19.50 -7.83 10.09
CA ASN A 2 -18.16 -7.61 9.56
C ASN A 2 -17.97 -8.37 8.27
N ARG A 3 -17.73 -7.62 7.20
CA ARG A 3 -17.43 -8.20 5.90
C ARG A 3 -15.98 -8.66 5.91
N GLN A 4 -15.75 -9.93 5.66
CA GLN A 4 -14.39 -10.43 5.56
C GLN A 4 -13.69 -9.80 4.36
N SER A 5 -12.43 -9.43 4.55
CA SER A 5 -11.62 -8.91 3.44
C SER A 5 -11.42 -10.00 2.41
N ILE A 6 -11.60 -9.65 1.13
CA ILE A 6 -11.31 -10.55 0.02
C ILE A 6 -9.81 -10.68 -0.23
N VAL A 7 -9.01 -9.80 0.36
CA VAL A 7 -7.56 -9.78 0.16
C VAL A 7 -6.92 -10.88 0.99
N PRO A 8 -6.09 -11.75 0.39
CA PRO A 8 -5.37 -12.77 1.14
C PRO A 8 -4.50 -12.17 2.26
N ALA A 9 -4.51 -12.82 3.42
CA ALA A 9 -3.81 -12.34 4.61
C ALA A 9 -2.31 -12.13 4.39
N GLN A 10 -1.69 -12.89 3.49
CA GLN A 10 -0.26 -12.77 3.21
C GLN A 10 0.13 -11.36 2.76
N PHE A 11 -0.80 -10.62 2.17
CA PHE A 11 -0.53 -9.26 1.68
C PHE A 11 -0.63 -8.19 2.77
N SER A 12 -1.21 -8.51 3.92
CA SER A 12 -1.27 -7.58 5.06
C SER A 12 -0.32 -7.97 6.17
N ASP A 13 -0.17 -9.28 6.43
CA ASP A 13 0.66 -9.77 7.54
C ASP A 13 2.12 -9.39 7.38
N ALA A 14 2.64 -9.37 6.15
CA ALA A 14 4.02 -9.00 5.87
C ALA A 14 4.33 -7.55 6.25
N PHE A 15 3.32 -6.69 6.28
CA PHE A 15 3.49 -5.27 6.58
C PHE A 15 3.15 -4.92 8.03
N SER A 16 2.92 -5.91 8.89
CA SER A 16 2.68 -5.67 10.31
C SER A 16 3.90 -5.00 10.94
N ILE A 17 3.67 -4.10 11.88
CA ILE A 17 4.74 -3.40 12.62
C ILE A 17 5.61 -4.40 13.38
N THR A 18 5.02 -5.53 13.83
CA THR A 18 5.74 -6.57 14.56
C THR A 18 6.47 -7.55 13.65
N ALA A 19 6.21 -7.52 12.36
CA ALA A 19 6.90 -8.38 11.39
C ALA A 19 8.32 -7.89 11.15
N GLU A 20 9.17 -8.78 10.62
CA GLU A 20 10.54 -8.42 10.27
C GLU A 20 10.58 -7.33 9.21
N ASN A 21 11.68 -6.59 9.18
CA ASN A 21 11.90 -5.58 8.16
C ASN A 21 11.95 -6.21 6.77
N LEU A 22 11.42 -5.49 5.79
CA LEU A 22 11.34 -5.95 4.42
C LEU A 22 12.44 -5.32 3.58
N THR A 23 13.08 -6.13 2.74
CA THR A 23 14.02 -5.63 1.72
C THR A 23 13.26 -5.15 0.50
N CYS A 24 13.93 -4.37 -0.35
CA CYS A 24 13.35 -3.94 -1.63
C CYS A 24 12.92 -5.14 -2.48
N ALA A 25 13.72 -6.21 -2.49
CA ALA A 25 13.40 -7.41 -3.24
C ALA A 25 12.13 -8.07 -2.73
N GLU A 26 11.95 -8.14 -1.41
CA GLU A 26 10.74 -8.71 -0.80
C GLU A 26 9.51 -7.88 -1.12
N ILE A 27 9.62 -6.55 -1.07
CA ILE A 27 8.52 -5.65 -1.41
C ILE A 27 8.14 -5.80 -2.89
N CYS A 28 9.13 -5.90 -3.77
CA CYS A 28 8.88 -6.13 -5.20
C CYS A 28 8.16 -7.46 -5.44
N GLN A 29 8.58 -8.53 -4.76
CA GLN A 29 7.94 -9.84 -4.85
C GLN A 29 6.48 -9.77 -4.41
N LEU A 30 6.22 -9.15 -3.27
CA LEU A 30 4.86 -8.99 -2.75
C LEU A 30 4.00 -8.17 -3.71
N SER A 31 4.57 -7.10 -4.28
CA SER A 31 3.85 -6.24 -5.23
C SER A 31 3.49 -6.98 -6.51
N LEU A 32 4.40 -7.79 -7.03
CA LEU A 32 4.13 -8.61 -8.22
C LEU A 32 3.04 -9.65 -7.93
N SER A 33 3.12 -10.30 -6.78
CA SER A 33 2.13 -11.29 -6.37
C SER A 33 0.75 -10.66 -6.17
N PHE A 34 0.72 -9.48 -5.55
CA PHE A 34 -0.52 -8.75 -5.34
C PHE A 34 -1.15 -8.34 -6.66
N ASN A 35 -0.35 -7.80 -7.59
CA ASN A 35 -0.85 -7.38 -8.89
C ASN A 35 -1.40 -8.58 -9.69
N THR A 36 -0.76 -9.73 -9.60
CA THR A 36 -1.24 -10.96 -10.25
C THR A 36 -2.59 -11.37 -9.66
N TRP A 37 -2.70 -11.38 -8.33
CA TRP A 37 -3.94 -11.69 -7.64
C TRP A 37 -5.05 -10.71 -8.05
N LEU A 38 -4.72 -9.41 -8.06
CA LEU A 38 -5.67 -8.35 -8.39
C LEU A 38 -6.25 -8.53 -9.80
N LYS A 39 -5.40 -8.84 -10.78
CA LYS A 39 -5.83 -9.05 -12.17
C LYS A 39 -6.82 -10.19 -12.31
N THR A 40 -6.61 -11.27 -11.56
CA THR A 40 -7.52 -12.42 -11.63
C THR A 40 -8.89 -12.09 -11.03
N ARG A 41 -8.94 -11.14 -10.10
CA ARG A 41 -10.19 -10.78 -9.41
C ARG A 41 -11.02 -9.75 -10.16
N PHE A 42 -10.41 -8.96 -11.05
CA PHE A 42 -11.13 -7.91 -11.78
C PHE A 42 -12.27 -8.44 -12.64
N THR A 43 -12.24 -9.71 -12.99
CA THR A 43 -13.31 -10.34 -13.76
C THR A 43 -14.39 -10.98 -12.89
N LEU A 44 -14.12 -11.14 -11.58
CA LEU A 44 -14.98 -11.92 -10.68
C LEU A 44 -15.58 -11.07 -9.54
N GLU A 45 -14.95 -9.96 -9.19
CA GLU A 45 -15.30 -9.18 -8.00
C GLU A 45 -15.72 -7.77 -8.38
N ASP A 46 -16.25 -7.05 -7.39
CA ASP A 46 -16.60 -5.63 -7.53
C ASP A 46 -15.33 -4.82 -7.77
N THR A 47 -15.30 -4.09 -8.88
CA THR A 47 -14.16 -3.26 -9.26
C THR A 47 -13.82 -2.23 -8.20
N ALA A 48 -14.83 -1.62 -7.56
CA ALA A 48 -14.60 -0.61 -6.53
C ALA A 48 -13.86 -1.19 -5.33
N GLU A 49 -14.19 -2.43 -4.92
CA GLU A 49 -13.48 -3.11 -3.83
C GLU A 49 -12.03 -3.40 -4.20
N LEU A 50 -11.77 -3.78 -5.45
CA LEU A 50 -10.42 -4.09 -5.90
C LEU A 50 -9.55 -2.84 -6.02
N ILE A 51 -10.13 -1.73 -6.46
CA ILE A 51 -9.44 -0.44 -6.52
C ILE A 51 -9.07 0.02 -5.11
N ALA A 52 -10.00 -0.10 -4.16
CA ALA A 52 -9.75 0.22 -2.76
C ALA A 52 -8.70 -0.72 -2.15
N ALA A 53 -8.73 -2.00 -2.51
CA ALA A 53 -7.75 -2.97 -2.05
C ALA A 53 -6.33 -2.60 -2.49
N ARG A 54 -6.17 -2.13 -3.72
CA ARG A 54 -4.86 -1.71 -4.22
C ARG A 54 -4.34 -0.49 -3.45
N ALA A 55 -5.21 0.50 -3.21
CA ALA A 55 -4.83 1.67 -2.43
C ALA A 55 -4.42 1.28 -1.01
N ASN A 56 -5.16 0.37 -0.39
CA ASN A 56 -4.86 -0.13 0.95
C ASN A 56 -3.54 -0.90 0.99
N PHE A 57 -3.25 -1.69 -0.04
CA PHE A 57 -1.98 -2.41 -0.16
C PHE A 57 -0.81 -1.43 -0.22
N VAL A 58 -0.93 -0.37 -1.01
CA VAL A 58 0.10 0.68 -1.10
C VAL A 58 0.26 1.40 0.24
N ASP A 59 -0.85 1.69 0.93
CA ASP A 59 -0.81 2.28 2.28
C ASP A 59 0.01 1.40 3.22
N ASN A 60 -0.18 0.10 3.18
CA ASN A 60 0.54 -0.84 4.04
C ASN A 60 2.03 -0.85 3.75
N ILE A 61 2.42 -0.79 2.47
CA ILE A 61 3.83 -0.69 2.08
C ILE A 61 4.44 0.58 2.64
N LEU A 62 3.78 1.72 2.44
CA LEU A 62 4.31 3.01 2.85
C LEU A 62 4.39 3.12 4.37
N THR A 63 3.39 2.61 5.08
CA THR A 63 3.39 2.58 6.55
C THR A 63 4.54 1.73 7.07
N LYS A 64 4.74 0.56 6.48
CA LYS A 64 5.84 -0.34 6.88
C LYS A 64 7.20 0.32 6.66
N LEU A 65 7.42 0.92 5.50
CA LEU A 65 8.66 1.62 5.19
C LEU A 65 8.89 2.80 6.11
N TRP A 66 7.83 3.53 6.44
CA TRP A 66 7.90 4.67 7.35
C TRP A 66 8.39 4.25 8.73
N CYS A 67 7.77 3.20 9.29
CA CYS A 67 8.15 2.68 10.60
C CYS A 67 9.53 2.01 10.57
N GLN A 68 9.80 1.25 9.51
CA GLN A 68 11.05 0.49 9.36
C GLN A 68 12.27 1.40 9.29
N HIS A 69 12.13 2.58 8.68
CA HIS A 69 13.20 3.56 8.55
C HIS A 69 13.12 4.67 9.59
N GLN A 70 12.22 4.54 10.56
CA GLN A 70 12.07 5.49 11.67
C GLN A 70 11.83 6.93 11.21
N LEU A 71 11.05 7.08 10.12
CA LEU A 71 10.78 8.40 9.56
C LEU A 71 9.87 9.24 10.44
N ASP A 72 9.14 8.61 11.36
CA ASP A 72 8.32 9.29 12.36
C ASP A 72 9.14 10.13 13.35
N GLU A 73 10.47 9.89 13.45
CA GLU A 73 11.37 10.68 14.27
C GLU A 73 11.75 12.02 13.64
N TYR A 74 11.41 12.21 12.36
CA TYR A 74 11.70 13.44 11.63
C TYR A 74 10.41 14.22 11.40
N GLN A 75 10.56 15.52 11.19
CA GLN A 75 9.41 16.38 10.89
C GLN A 75 9.08 16.31 9.40
N ILE A 76 8.62 15.14 8.98
CA ILE A 76 8.27 14.83 7.60
C ILE A 76 6.84 14.27 7.59
N SER A 77 6.03 14.76 6.67
CA SER A 77 4.68 14.23 6.45
C SER A 77 4.56 13.65 5.05
N LEU A 78 3.90 12.50 4.96
CA LEU A 78 3.60 11.85 3.69
C LEU A 78 2.13 12.07 3.37
N ILE A 79 1.86 12.58 2.19
CA ILE A 79 0.48 12.88 1.76
C ILE A 79 0.20 12.13 0.47
N ALA A 80 -0.88 11.36 0.47
CA ALA A 80 -1.39 10.74 -0.74
C ALA A 80 -2.13 11.78 -1.56
N VAL A 81 -1.87 11.83 -2.85
CA VAL A 81 -2.50 12.80 -3.76
C VAL A 81 -3.06 12.09 -4.99
N GLY A 82 -3.80 12.81 -5.82
CA GLY A 82 -4.39 12.28 -7.04
C GLY A 82 -5.36 11.13 -6.76
N GLY A 83 -5.39 10.14 -7.63
CA GLY A 83 -6.24 8.96 -7.48
C GLY A 83 -5.94 8.20 -6.19
N TYR A 84 -4.68 8.07 -5.85
CA TYR A 84 -4.27 7.43 -4.61
C TYR A 84 -4.82 8.17 -3.39
N GLY A 85 -4.81 9.51 -3.40
CA GLY A 85 -5.36 10.32 -2.31
C GLY A 85 -6.85 10.12 -2.12
N ARG A 86 -7.56 9.71 -3.16
CA ARG A 86 -8.99 9.40 -3.10
C ARG A 86 -9.26 7.91 -2.86
N ALA A 87 -8.23 7.11 -2.57
CA ALA A 87 -8.31 5.66 -2.44
C ALA A 87 -8.91 4.99 -3.69
N GLU A 88 -8.61 5.55 -4.85
CA GLU A 88 -9.13 5.09 -6.15
C GLU A 88 -7.97 4.69 -7.06
N LEU A 89 -7.16 3.76 -6.62
CA LEU A 89 -5.94 3.37 -7.33
C LEU A 89 -6.23 2.23 -8.31
N HIS A 90 -6.39 2.59 -9.58
CA HIS A 90 -6.60 1.62 -10.66
C HIS A 90 -5.31 0.81 -10.90
N PRO A 91 -5.43 -0.42 -11.49
CA PRO A 91 -4.28 -1.34 -11.59
C PRO A 91 -3.03 -0.78 -12.27
N HIS A 92 -3.20 0.11 -13.22
CA HIS A 92 -2.07 0.68 -13.97
C HIS A 92 -1.83 2.16 -13.62
N SER A 93 -2.49 2.67 -12.59
CA SER A 93 -2.30 4.05 -12.14
C SER A 93 -1.00 4.20 -11.39
N ASP A 94 -0.38 5.36 -11.54
CA ASP A 94 0.79 5.73 -10.75
C ASP A 94 0.36 6.03 -9.31
N VAL A 95 1.30 5.82 -8.40
CA VAL A 95 1.12 6.19 -6.99
C VAL A 95 1.74 7.58 -6.81
N ASP A 96 0.90 8.57 -6.59
CA ASP A 96 1.35 9.94 -6.39
C ASP A 96 1.39 10.27 -4.90
N ILE A 97 2.54 10.69 -4.42
CA ILE A 97 2.73 11.07 -3.03
C ILE A 97 3.47 12.40 -2.96
N LEU A 98 3.23 13.11 -1.86
CA LEU A 98 3.90 14.37 -1.57
C LEU A 98 4.56 14.28 -0.20
N LEU A 99 5.83 14.64 -0.14
CA LEU A 99 6.56 14.73 1.12
C LEU A 99 6.66 16.19 1.54
N LEU A 100 6.16 16.50 2.73
CA LEU A 100 6.28 17.83 3.32
C LEU A 100 7.30 17.79 4.44
N THR A 101 8.27 18.71 4.39
CA THR A 101 9.30 18.83 5.42
C THR A 101 9.35 20.26 5.91
N GLN A 102 9.76 20.45 7.17
CA GLN A 102 9.95 21.79 7.72
C GLN A 102 11.30 22.38 7.31
N ASP A 103 12.29 21.53 7.15
CA ASP A 103 13.65 21.93 6.81
C ASP A 103 14.07 21.28 5.50
N LYS A 104 15.16 21.81 4.94
CA LYS A 104 15.76 21.19 3.75
C LYS A 104 16.30 19.81 4.10
N ILE A 105 16.02 18.88 3.24
CA ILE A 105 16.55 17.53 3.36
C ILE A 105 17.97 17.49 2.80
#